data_a05b48380a1502649badd92eb5a5346a
#
_entry.id   a05b48380a1502649badd92eb5a5346a
#
_cell.length_a   1.000
_cell.length_b   1.000
_cell.length_c   1.000
_cell.angle_alpha   90.00
_cell.angle_beta   90.00
_cell.angle_gamma   90.00
#
_symmetry.space_group_name_H-M   'P 1'
#
loop_
_entity.id
_entity.type
_entity.pdbx_description
1 polymer ?
#
loop_
_entity_poly.entity_id
_entity_poly.type
_entity_poly.pdbx_seq_one_letter_code
_entity_poly.pdbx_strand_id
1 'polypeptide(L)'
;MRVLLVDDDLFAAELAALFLEMNGYDVLIAESALSALANLDSDRSIELVISDFHMPEITGLDLLEMLRANGWNKPFVLLSASEMTDITVIPDCWVKKDENMAERLVAVVNELLMPVAAAE
;
A
#
# COMPACT_ATOMS: atom_id res chain seq x y z
N MET A 1 -7.81 -3.42 -11.42
CA MET A 1 -6.73 -4.06 -10.66
C MET A 1 -7.01 -3.98 -9.18
N ARG A 2 -6.64 -5.01 -8.47
CA ARG A 2 -6.93 -5.10 -7.04
C ARG A 2 -5.76 -4.63 -6.20
N VAL A 3 -6.05 -3.79 -5.22
CA VAL A 3 -5.08 -3.17 -4.34
C VAL A 3 -5.42 -3.53 -2.90
N LEU A 4 -4.42 -3.87 -2.11
CA LEU A 4 -4.61 -4.14 -0.68
C LEU A 4 -4.12 -2.92 0.10
N LEU A 5 -5.00 -2.35 0.92
CA LEU A 5 -4.70 -1.20 1.75
C LEU A 5 -4.65 -1.64 3.20
N VAL A 6 -3.50 -1.47 3.84
CA VAL A 6 -3.26 -1.94 5.20
C VAL A 6 -3.16 -0.74 6.13
N ASP A 7 -4.09 -0.64 7.07
CA ASP A 7 -4.13 0.48 8.01
C ASP A 7 -5.00 0.08 9.19
N ASP A 8 -4.51 0.28 10.40
CA ASP A 8 -5.29 -0.04 11.60
C ASP A 8 -6.35 1.02 11.89
N ASP A 9 -6.27 2.18 11.25
CA ASP A 9 -7.29 3.22 11.34
C ASP A 9 -8.27 3.01 10.18
N LEU A 10 -9.38 2.35 10.46
CA LEU A 10 -10.35 2.01 9.42
C LEU A 10 -10.97 3.22 8.76
N PHE A 11 -11.17 4.30 9.51
CA PHE A 11 -11.75 5.51 8.92
C PHE A 11 -10.83 6.09 7.85
N ALA A 12 -9.54 6.19 8.18
CA ALA A 12 -8.56 6.69 7.22
C ALA A 12 -8.45 5.76 6.02
N ALA A 13 -8.49 4.45 6.27
CA ALA A 13 -8.39 3.46 5.20
C ALA A 13 -9.58 3.57 4.25
N GLU A 14 -10.79 3.71 4.80
CA GLU A 14 -11.98 3.80 3.97
C GLU A 14 -11.97 5.05 3.10
N LEU A 15 -11.47 6.16 3.65
CA LEU A 15 -11.38 7.39 2.88
C LEU A 15 -10.40 7.25 1.71
N ALA A 16 -9.22 6.68 1.97
CA ALA A 16 -8.25 6.46 0.91
C ALA A 16 -8.78 5.47 -0.12
N ALA A 17 -9.47 4.42 0.34
CA ALA A 17 -10.04 3.43 -0.56
C ALA A 17 -11.06 4.06 -1.49
N LEU A 18 -11.87 5.00 -0.99
CA LEU A 18 -12.87 5.66 -1.81
C LEU A 18 -12.23 6.36 -2.99
N PHE A 19 -11.13 7.10 -2.77
CA PHE A 19 -10.45 7.79 -3.86
C PHE A 19 -9.90 6.80 -4.89
N LEU A 20 -9.36 5.69 -4.43
CA LEU A 20 -8.83 4.67 -5.34
C LEU A 20 -9.96 4.02 -6.14
N GLU A 21 -11.08 3.72 -5.48
CA GLU A 21 -12.22 3.12 -6.16
C GLU A 21 -12.81 4.04 -7.20
N MET A 22 -12.81 5.34 -6.93
CA MET A 22 -13.30 6.32 -7.91
C MET A 22 -12.40 6.35 -9.15
N ASN A 23 -11.20 5.85 -9.05
CA ASN A 23 -10.27 5.78 -10.17
C ASN A 23 -10.16 4.38 -10.78
N GLY A 24 -11.10 3.51 -10.45
CA GLY A 24 -11.22 2.23 -11.11
C GLY A 24 -10.51 1.06 -10.44
N TYR A 25 -10.01 1.25 -9.24
CA TYR A 25 -9.33 0.16 -8.53
C TYR A 25 -10.30 -0.55 -7.61
N ASP A 26 -10.05 -1.85 -7.42
CA ASP A 26 -10.80 -2.68 -6.49
C ASP A 26 -9.95 -2.76 -5.23
N VAL A 27 -10.46 -2.27 -4.11
CA VAL A 27 -9.66 -2.10 -2.89
C VAL A 27 -10.14 -3.05 -1.80
N LEU A 28 -9.19 -3.81 -1.25
CA LEU A 28 -9.42 -4.59 -0.03
C LEU A 28 -8.72 -3.86 1.11
N ILE A 29 -9.32 -3.88 2.28
CA ILE A 29 -8.74 -3.24 3.46
C ILE A 29 -8.36 -4.31 4.48
N ALA A 30 -7.13 -4.25 4.99
CA ALA A 30 -6.66 -5.10 6.06
C ALA A 30 -6.33 -4.23 7.27
N GLU A 31 -6.74 -4.65 8.46
CA GLU A 31 -6.55 -3.85 9.66
C GLU A 31 -5.21 -4.07 10.34
N SER A 32 -4.45 -5.05 9.88
CA SER A 32 -3.17 -5.39 10.50
C SER A 32 -2.29 -6.09 9.51
N ALA A 33 -1.00 -6.21 9.86
CA ALA A 33 -0.07 -6.96 9.02
C ALA A 33 -0.46 -8.43 8.90
N LEU A 34 -0.96 -9.03 9.97
CA LEU A 34 -1.38 -10.43 9.93
C LEU A 34 -2.55 -10.62 8.98
N SER A 35 -3.52 -9.71 9.04
CA SER A 35 -4.65 -9.75 8.12
C SER A 35 -4.19 -9.57 6.68
N ALA A 36 -3.22 -8.67 6.46
CA ALA A 36 -2.68 -8.45 5.12
C ALA A 36 -2.01 -9.71 4.58
N LEU A 37 -1.23 -10.39 5.41
CA LEU A 37 -0.56 -11.62 4.99
C LEU A 37 -1.58 -12.70 4.61
N ALA A 38 -2.65 -12.82 5.40
CA ALA A 38 -3.69 -13.77 5.10
C ALA A 38 -4.40 -13.45 3.78
N ASN A 39 -4.66 -12.17 3.54
CA ASN A 39 -5.30 -11.74 2.29
C ASN A 39 -4.42 -12.05 1.09
N LEU A 40 -3.12 -11.77 1.20
CA LEU A 40 -2.20 -12.01 0.10
C LEU A 40 -2.01 -13.49 -0.19
N ASP A 41 -2.09 -14.31 0.85
CA ASP A 41 -1.97 -15.76 0.68
C ASP A 41 -3.20 -16.34 -0.02
N SER A 42 -4.37 -15.82 0.28
CA SER A 42 -5.62 -16.36 -0.26
C SER A 42 -6.07 -15.70 -1.56
N ASP A 43 -5.56 -14.52 -1.89
CA ASP A 43 -5.99 -13.78 -3.07
C ASP A 43 -4.79 -13.36 -3.91
N ARG A 44 -4.53 -14.11 -4.97
CA ARG A 44 -3.38 -13.86 -5.84
C ARG A 44 -3.64 -12.76 -6.86
N SER A 45 -4.84 -12.20 -6.87
CA SER A 45 -5.16 -11.11 -7.80
C SER A 45 -4.72 -9.74 -7.29
N ILE A 46 -4.23 -9.66 -6.05
CA ILE A 46 -3.75 -8.41 -5.49
C ILE A 46 -2.45 -8.02 -6.19
N GLU A 47 -2.44 -6.83 -6.79
CA GLU A 47 -1.33 -6.36 -7.61
C GLU A 47 -0.43 -5.33 -6.92
N LEU A 48 -0.88 -4.79 -5.80
CA LEU A 48 -0.13 -3.74 -5.11
C LEU A 48 -0.59 -3.67 -3.66
N VAL A 49 0.35 -3.39 -2.77
CA VAL A 49 0.05 -3.19 -1.34
C VAL A 49 0.37 -1.75 -0.98
N ILE A 50 -0.56 -1.11 -0.29
CA ILE A 50 -0.36 0.20 0.33
C ILE A 50 -0.45 -0.02 1.82
N SER A 51 0.56 0.37 2.58
CA SER A 51 0.57 0.15 4.02
C SER A 51 0.95 1.40 4.79
N ASP A 52 0.22 1.67 5.85
CA ASP A 52 0.62 2.68 6.82
C ASP A 52 1.89 2.18 7.51
N PHE A 53 2.80 3.08 7.82
CA PHE A 53 3.99 2.73 8.56
C PHE A 53 3.65 2.36 10.01
N HIS A 54 2.85 3.20 10.65
CA HIS A 54 2.52 3.01 12.07
C HIS A 54 1.36 2.05 12.25
N MET A 55 1.69 0.85 12.71
CA MET A 55 0.70 -0.16 13.06
C MET A 55 1.16 -0.86 14.32
N PRO A 56 0.23 -1.36 15.15
CA PRO A 56 0.63 -2.08 16.37
C PRO A 56 1.46 -3.31 16.04
N GLU A 57 2.52 -3.52 16.82
CA GLU A 57 3.35 -4.71 16.78
C GLU A 57 4.23 -4.86 15.55
N ILE A 58 3.66 -4.72 14.36
CA ILE A 58 4.40 -4.88 13.11
C ILE A 58 4.22 -3.61 12.28
N THR A 59 5.32 -2.93 11.96
CA THR A 59 5.25 -1.72 11.16
C THR A 59 5.06 -2.04 9.68
N GLY A 60 4.75 -1.00 8.88
CA GLY A 60 4.65 -1.19 7.44
C GLY A 60 5.95 -1.67 6.82
N LEU A 61 7.09 -1.20 7.33
CA LEU A 61 8.38 -1.67 6.81
C LEU A 61 8.65 -3.11 7.21
N ASP A 62 8.23 -3.52 8.41
CA ASP A 62 8.33 -4.92 8.81
C ASP A 62 7.50 -5.79 7.88
N LEU A 63 6.30 -5.33 7.53
CA LEU A 63 5.45 -6.06 6.60
C LEU A 63 6.11 -6.21 5.24
N LEU A 64 6.69 -5.12 4.74
CA LEU A 64 7.40 -5.18 3.45
C LEU A 64 8.53 -6.19 3.48
N GLU A 65 9.31 -6.18 4.56
CA GLU A 65 10.41 -7.13 4.71
C GLU A 65 9.91 -8.57 4.69
N MET A 66 8.82 -8.83 5.41
CA MET A 66 8.24 -10.16 5.44
C MET A 66 7.75 -10.60 4.05
N LEU A 67 7.13 -9.69 3.31
CA LEU A 67 6.62 -10.00 1.97
C LEU A 67 7.77 -10.31 1.02
N ARG A 68 8.83 -9.53 1.05
CA ARG A 68 9.99 -9.76 0.18
C ARG A 68 10.66 -11.09 0.52
N ALA A 69 10.75 -11.42 1.81
CA ALA A 69 11.35 -12.68 2.24
C ALA A 69 10.53 -13.87 1.76
N ASN A 70 9.22 -13.69 1.59
CA ASN A 70 8.35 -14.77 1.13
C ASN A 70 8.15 -14.80 -0.38
N GLY A 71 8.90 -13.98 -1.11
CA GLY A 71 8.88 -14.01 -2.56
C GLY A 71 7.80 -13.16 -3.21
N TRP A 72 7.09 -12.33 -2.42
CA TRP A 72 6.10 -11.42 -3.00
C TRP A 72 6.84 -10.18 -3.49
N ASN A 73 6.85 -9.96 -4.81
CA ASN A 73 7.69 -8.93 -5.43
C ASN A 73 6.93 -7.84 -6.15
N LYS A 74 5.65 -7.72 -5.89
CA LYS A 74 4.85 -6.68 -6.52
C LYS A 74 5.04 -5.34 -5.82
N PRO A 75 4.55 -4.25 -6.42
CA PRO A 75 4.77 -2.91 -5.85
C PRO A 75 4.21 -2.72 -4.45
N PHE A 76 4.95 -1.99 -3.65
CA PHE A 76 4.59 -1.69 -2.27
C PHE A 76 4.74 -0.19 -2.03
N VAL A 77 3.67 0.43 -1.55
CA VAL A 77 3.64 1.86 -1.23
C VAL A 77 3.54 2.03 0.27
N LEU A 78 4.41 2.84 0.84
CA LEU A 78 4.41 3.12 2.27
C LEU A 78 3.80 4.49 2.54
N LEU A 79 2.87 4.55 3.48
CA LEU A 79 2.30 5.81 3.94
C LEU A 79 2.93 6.17 5.29
N SER A 80 3.46 7.38 5.41
CA SER A 80 4.11 7.80 6.65
C SER A 80 3.98 9.30 6.85
N ALA A 81 3.80 9.70 8.11
CA ALA A 81 3.69 11.12 8.45
C ALA A 81 5.06 11.81 8.37
N SER A 82 6.14 11.07 8.51
CA SER A 82 7.47 11.65 8.49
C SER A 82 8.37 10.87 7.57
N GLU A 83 9.46 11.55 7.13
CA GLU A 83 10.42 10.94 6.24
C GLU A 83 11.14 9.78 6.93
N MET A 84 11.34 8.70 6.18
CA MET A 84 11.99 7.52 6.70
C MET A 84 13.48 7.55 6.41
N THR A 85 14.28 7.27 7.45
CA THR A 85 15.73 7.16 7.31
C THR A 85 16.16 5.84 7.93
N ASP A 86 17.36 5.40 7.61
CA ASP A 86 17.94 4.16 8.17
C ASP A 86 17.06 2.94 7.93
N ILE A 87 16.51 2.82 6.75
CA ILE A 87 15.70 1.66 6.41
C ILE A 87 16.54 0.67 5.64
N THR A 88 16.32 -0.62 5.92
CA THR A 88 17.06 -1.68 5.26
C THR A 88 16.32 -2.26 4.07
N VAL A 89 15.01 -2.09 4.04
CA VAL A 89 14.20 -2.52 2.91
C VAL A 89 13.49 -1.28 2.37
N ILE A 90 13.45 -1.14 1.04
CA ILE A 90 12.98 0.08 0.40
C ILE A 90 11.66 -0.16 -0.31
N PRO A 91 10.61 0.58 0.05
CA PRO A 91 9.33 0.48 -0.68
C PRO A 91 9.49 1.07 -2.09
N ASP A 92 8.60 0.67 -2.98
CA ASP A 92 8.61 1.20 -4.34
C ASP A 92 8.28 2.68 -4.36
N CYS A 93 7.49 3.13 -3.39
CA CYS A 93 7.20 4.54 -3.25
C CYS A 93 6.81 4.83 -1.81
N TRP A 94 7.12 6.06 -1.37
CA TRP A 94 6.72 6.55 -0.07
C TRP A 94 5.83 7.76 -0.27
N VAL A 95 4.64 7.75 0.34
CA VAL A 95 3.69 8.85 0.24
C VAL A 95 3.49 9.45 1.63
N LYS A 96 3.64 10.76 1.72
CA LYS A 96 3.49 11.46 2.99
C LYS A 96 2.02 11.59 3.36
N LYS A 97 1.72 11.34 4.63
CA LYS A 97 0.35 11.48 5.14
C LYS A 97 0.09 12.95 5.46
N ASP A 98 -0.53 13.66 4.55
CA ASP A 98 -0.95 15.04 4.73
C ASP A 98 -2.27 15.25 4.00
N GLU A 99 -2.73 16.49 3.91
CA GLU A 99 -4.03 16.78 3.31
C GLU A 99 -4.12 16.44 1.82
N ASN A 100 -2.97 16.27 1.16
CA ASN A 100 -2.95 15.92 -0.26
C ASN A 100 -2.63 14.45 -0.50
N MET A 101 -2.65 13.63 0.55
CA MET A 101 -2.24 12.24 0.46
C MET A 101 -3.06 11.46 -0.55
N ALA A 102 -4.38 11.62 -0.52
CA ALA A 102 -5.25 10.81 -1.37
C ALA A 102 -4.96 11.04 -2.85
N GLU A 103 -4.78 12.28 -3.24
CA GLU A 103 -4.49 12.63 -4.63
C GLU A 103 -3.15 12.07 -5.07
N ARG A 104 -2.13 12.22 -4.22
CA ARG A 104 -0.81 11.70 -4.54
C ARG A 104 -0.80 10.18 -4.57
N LEU A 105 -1.57 9.56 -3.69
CA LEU A 105 -1.66 8.11 -3.65
C LEU A 105 -2.22 7.56 -4.96
N VAL A 106 -3.30 8.18 -5.46
CA VAL A 106 -3.88 7.76 -6.74
C VAL A 106 -2.87 7.90 -7.86
N ALA A 107 -2.13 9.02 -7.89
CA ALA A 107 -1.13 9.24 -8.94
C ALA A 107 -0.03 8.18 -8.88
N VAL A 108 0.43 7.85 -7.67
CA VAL A 108 1.47 6.85 -7.49
C VAL A 108 0.99 5.46 -7.92
N VAL A 109 -0.22 5.10 -7.52
CA VAL A 109 -0.78 3.79 -7.89
C VAL A 109 -0.93 3.69 -9.40
N ASN A 110 -1.43 4.75 -10.04
CA ASN A 110 -1.54 4.77 -11.50
C ASN A 110 -0.17 4.57 -12.14
N GLU A 111 0.85 5.24 -11.63
CA GLU A 111 2.19 5.15 -12.17
C GLU A 111 2.76 3.73 -12.02
N LEU A 112 2.54 3.11 -10.87
CA LEU A 112 3.09 1.79 -10.60
C LEU A 112 2.36 0.67 -11.34
N LEU A 113 1.06 0.81 -11.55
CA LEU A 113 0.28 -0.26 -12.17
C LEU A 113 0.03 -0.08 -13.65
N MET A 114 0.10 1.17 -14.17
CA MET A 114 -0.11 1.44 -15.58
C MET A 114 0.96 2.36 -16.15
N PRO A 115 2.23 2.10 -15.87
CA PRO A 115 3.25 3.10 -16.17
C PRO A 115 3.56 3.25 -17.64
N VAL A 116 3.78 2.14 -18.33
CA VAL A 116 4.30 2.17 -19.70
C VAL A 116 3.18 2.19 -20.71
N ALA A 117 2.13 1.46 -20.43
CA ALA A 117 0.98 1.43 -21.33
C ALA A 117 0.46 2.83 -21.57
N ALA A 118 0.50 3.66 -20.53
CA ALA A 118 0.04 5.03 -20.66
C ALA A 118 0.98 5.88 -21.51
N ALA A 119 2.25 5.50 -21.56
CA ALA A 119 3.24 6.27 -22.32
C ALA A 119 3.11 6.05 -23.82
N GLU A 120 2.46 5.00 -24.18
CA GLU A 120 2.26 4.70 -25.60
C GLU A 120 0.98 5.28 -26.10
#